data_6702451dd4c754ce14d840f92a4a338b
#
_entry.id   6702451dd4c754ce14d840f92a4a338b
#
_cell.length_a   1.000
_cell.length_b   1.000
_cell.length_c   1.000
_cell.angle_alpha   90.00
_cell.angle_beta   90.00
_cell.angle_gamma   90.00
#
_symmetry.space_group_name_H-M   'P 1'
#
loop_
_entity.id
_entity.type
_entity.pdbx_description
1 polymer ?
#
loop_
_entity_poly.entity_id
_entity_poly.type
_entity_poly.pdbx_seq_one_letter_code
_entity_poly.pdbx_strand_id
1 'polypeptide(L)'
;MNREGQRWTDDRPGMTLRLPIDLREAVTEESRVKGDLARIVLFALSHVEREKVEVMQTRKAGMELSNPQLLHVGAEARLKLKDWAEAEGVSVNAIVVSVLEEFFKRLKKSKALREELRLEIRAHRGFMPS
;
A
#
# COMPACT_ATOMS: atom_id res chain seq x y z
N MET A 1 -0.38 13.20 -28.70
CA MET A 1 -0.44 12.69 -28.31
C MET A 1 -0.16 12.47 -27.73
N ASN A 2 -0.26 12.31 -27.54
CA ASN A 2 -0.19 11.82 -27.02
C ASN A 2 -0.16 11.70 -26.56
N ARG A 3 -0.52 11.96 -26.60
CA ARG A 3 -0.62 11.43 -26.10
C ARG A 3 -0.47 10.91 -25.87
N GLU A 4 -0.76 10.88 -26.49
CA GLU A 4 -0.42 10.00 -26.27
C GLU A 4 0.26 9.77 -25.37
N GLY A 5 0.53 10.11 -25.27
CA GLY A 5 1.46 9.94 -24.21
C GLY A 5 0.88 9.41 -22.98
N GLN A 6 -0.27 9.73 -22.62
CA GLN A 6 -0.80 9.23 -21.39
C GLN A 6 -1.26 7.83 -21.48
N ARG A 7 -1.42 7.30 -22.62
CA ARG A 7 -1.79 5.94 -22.72
C ARG A 7 -0.74 5.02 -22.12
N TRP A 8 0.50 5.28 -22.42
CA TRP A 8 1.54 4.42 -21.84
C TRP A 8 1.70 4.65 -20.37
N THR A 9 1.24 5.77 -19.86
CA THR A 9 1.24 5.99 -18.43
C THR A 9 0.35 5.00 -17.73
N ASP A 10 -0.74 4.64 -18.35
CA ASP A 10 -1.66 3.68 -17.76
C ASP A 10 -1.06 2.29 -17.68
N ASP A 11 -0.07 2.00 -18.51
CA ASP A 11 0.57 0.71 -18.48
C ASP A 11 1.62 0.62 -17.40
N ARG A 12 1.97 1.72 -16.79
CA ARG A 12 2.98 1.73 -15.75
C ARG A 12 2.37 1.29 -14.45
N PRO A 13 2.92 0.26 -13.82
CA PRO A 13 2.38 -0.21 -12.54
C PRO A 13 2.83 0.64 -11.37
N GLY A 14 3.70 1.61 -11.60
CA GLY A 14 4.26 2.39 -10.51
C GLY A 14 3.32 3.45 -9.98
N MET A 15 3.42 3.73 -8.71
CA MET A 15 2.70 4.82 -8.07
C MET A 15 3.57 5.36 -6.95
N THR A 16 3.35 6.62 -6.62
CA THR A 16 4.10 7.26 -5.54
C THR A 16 3.25 7.27 -4.28
N LEU A 17 3.88 6.87 -3.18
CA LEU A 17 3.19 6.76 -1.90
C LEU A 17 3.96 7.53 -0.84
N ARG A 18 3.24 8.33 -0.05
CA ARG A 18 3.80 8.99 1.12
C ARG A 18 3.01 8.56 2.33
N LEU A 19 3.69 8.04 3.32
CA LEU A 19 3.05 7.50 4.52
C LEU A 19 3.26 8.44 5.70
N PRO A 20 2.28 8.50 6.60
CA PRO A 20 2.55 9.12 7.91
C PRO A 20 3.75 8.44 8.54
N ILE A 21 4.54 9.21 9.29
CA ILE A 21 5.78 8.70 9.84
C ILE A 21 5.56 7.45 10.69
N ASP A 22 4.53 7.46 11.53
CA ASP A 22 4.26 6.29 12.38
C ASP A 22 3.98 5.04 11.55
N LEU A 23 3.23 5.20 10.47
CA LEU A 23 2.90 4.08 9.61
C LEU A 23 4.13 3.59 8.87
N ARG A 24 4.97 4.52 8.46
CA ARG A 24 6.23 4.17 7.79
C ARG A 24 7.12 3.34 8.71
N GLU A 25 7.13 3.69 9.99
CA GLU A 25 7.91 2.93 10.96
C GLU A 25 7.34 1.53 11.15
N ALA A 26 6.01 1.41 11.16
CA ALA A 26 5.39 0.09 11.29
C ALA A 26 5.75 -0.79 10.10
N VAL A 27 5.76 -0.23 8.91
CA VAL A 27 6.16 -0.98 7.72
C VAL A 27 7.61 -1.42 7.83
N THR A 28 8.47 -0.52 8.30
CA THR A 28 9.89 -0.83 8.41
C THR A 28 10.15 -1.95 9.41
N GLU A 29 9.33 -2.04 10.46
CA GLU A 29 9.47 -3.12 11.41
C GLU A 29 9.20 -4.48 10.79
N GLU A 30 8.29 -4.52 9.82
CA GLU A 30 7.97 -5.79 9.17
C GLU A 30 8.96 -6.13 8.06
N SER A 31 9.56 -5.12 7.43
CA SER A 31 10.55 -5.38 6.41
C SER A 31 11.38 -4.13 6.14
N ARG A 32 12.67 -4.33 5.97
CA ARG A 32 13.60 -3.25 5.66
C ARG A 32 14.06 -3.28 4.23
N VAL A 33 13.60 -4.25 3.47
CA VAL A 33 14.02 -4.36 2.08
C VAL A 33 13.11 -3.50 1.22
N LYS A 34 13.73 -2.73 0.33
CA LYS A 34 13.02 -1.71 -0.40
C LYS A 34 11.88 -2.24 -1.23
N GLY A 35 11.85 -3.27 -1.84
CA GLY A 35 10.73 -3.74 -2.65
C GLY A 35 9.57 -4.29 -1.86
N ASP A 36 9.74 -4.49 -0.56
CA ASP A 36 8.72 -5.17 0.23
C ASP A 36 7.51 -4.30 0.51
N LEU A 37 7.66 -2.97 0.43
CA LEU A 37 6.51 -2.10 0.68
C LEU A 37 5.37 -2.40 -0.28
N ALA A 38 5.69 -2.60 -1.56
CA ALA A 38 4.66 -2.94 -2.54
C ALA A 38 3.98 -4.25 -2.17
N ARG A 39 4.75 -5.23 -1.73
CA ARG A 39 4.17 -6.51 -1.34
C ARG A 39 3.29 -6.37 -0.11
N ILE A 40 3.72 -5.56 0.84
CA ILE A 40 2.90 -5.32 2.03
C ILE A 40 1.59 -4.65 1.66
N VAL A 41 1.63 -3.68 0.75
CA VAL A 41 0.42 -3.02 0.29
C VAL A 41 -0.52 -4.02 -0.36
N LEU A 42 0.01 -4.89 -1.25
CA LEU A 42 -0.81 -5.88 -1.93
C LEU A 42 -1.40 -6.88 -0.94
N PHE A 43 -0.62 -7.31 0.03
CA PHE A 43 -1.09 -8.24 1.03
C PHE A 43 -2.21 -7.61 1.86
N ALA A 44 -2.03 -6.35 2.26
CA ALA A 44 -3.05 -5.65 3.01
C ALA A 44 -4.33 -5.52 2.21
N LEU A 45 -4.22 -5.19 0.92
CA LEU A 45 -5.39 -5.05 0.07
C LEU A 45 -6.17 -6.35 -0.05
N SER A 46 -5.47 -7.50 -0.01
CA SER A 46 -6.15 -8.78 -0.13
C SER A 46 -6.74 -9.27 1.18
N HIS A 47 -6.34 -8.70 2.30
CA HIS A 47 -6.79 -9.18 3.62
C HIS A 47 -7.73 -8.22 4.33
N VAL A 48 -7.88 -6.99 3.84
CA VAL A 48 -8.74 -6.00 4.47
C VAL A 48 -9.91 -5.74 3.55
N GLU A 49 -11.12 -5.96 4.05
CA GLU A 49 -12.32 -5.72 3.25
C GLU A 49 -12.55 -4.23 3.11
N ARG A 50 -12.87 -3.83 1.88
CA ARG A 50 -13.08 -2.42 1.58
C ARG A 50 -14.11 -1.78 2.52
N GLU A 51 -15.17 -2.51 2.83
CA GLU A 51 -16.25 -2.00 3.67
C GLU A 51 -15.81 -1.73 5.10
N LYS A 52 -14.71 -2.34 5.52
CA LYS A 52 -14.23 -2.19 6.88
C LYS A 52 -13.16 -1.12 7.02
N VAL A 53 -12.78 -0.51 5.91
CA VAL A 53 -11.75 0.53 5.93
C VAL A 53 -12.40 1.88 6.13
N GLU A 54 -11.95 2.60 7.14
CA GLU A 54 -12.40 3.96 7.35
C GLU A 54 -11.49 4.88 6.54
N VAL A 55 -12.02 5.38 5.43
CA VAL A 55 -11.20 6.14 4.49
C VAL A 55 -10.94 7.55 5.02
N MET A 56 -9.67 7.93 5.03
CA MET A 56 -9.27 9.26 5.47
C MET A 56 -9.71 10.29 4.45
N GLN A 57 -10.61 11.18 4.84
CA GLN A 57 -11.16 12.18 3.92
C GLN A 57 -10.25 13.38 3.77
N THR A 58 -9.56 13.75 4.85
CA THR A 58 -8.62 14.87 4.81
C THR A 58 -7.41 14.51 5.65
N ARG A 59 -6.28 15.13 5.31
CA ARG A 59 -5.09 14.93 6.12
C ARG A 59 -5.24 15.68 7.44
N LYS A 60 -4.90 15.01 8.51
CA LYS A 60 -4.98 15.62 9.83
C LYS A 60 -3.95 16.75 9.95
N ALA A 61 -4.35 17.79 10.67
CA ALA A 61 -3.43 18.91 10.91
C ALA A 61 -2.22 18.40 11.67
N GLY A 62 -1.05 18.84 11.25
CA GLY A 62 0.20 18.45 11.91
C GLY A 62 0.72 17.09 11.53
N MET A 63 0.04 16.37 10.65
CA MET A 63 0.51 15.07 10.22
C MET A 63 1.77 15.21 9.37
N GLU A 64 2.82 14.53 9.79
CA GLU A 64 4.06 14.50 9.03
C GLU A 64 4.10 13.27 8.16
N LEU A 65 4.51 13.46 6.91
CA LEU A 65 4.60 12.37 5.96
C LEU A 65 6.05 12.04 5.67
N SER A 66 6.30 10.77 5.42
CA SER A 66 7.63 10.33 5.02
C SER A 66 7.95 10.83 3.62
N ASN A 67 9.20 10.64 3.20
CA ASN A 67 9.58 10.92 1.84
C ASN A 67 8.79 10.05 0.86
N PRO A 68 8.52 10.54 -0.35
CA PRO A 68 7.79 9.74 -1.33
C PRO A 68 8.54 8.47 -1.67
N GLN A 69 7.79 7.40 -1.89
CA GLN A 69 8.35 6.12 -2.29
C GLN A 69 7.61 5.63 -3.51
N LEU A 70 8.36 5.13 -4.48
CA LEU A 70 7.78 4.59 -5.70
C LEU A 70 7.45 3.12 -5.48
N LEU A 71 6.21 2.75 -5.79
CA LEU A 71 5.76 1.37 -5.67
C LEU A 71 5.36 0.82 -7.01
N HIS A 72 5.58 -0.47 -7.18
CA HIS A 72 5.14 -1.19 -8.38
C HIS A 72 4.19 -2.29 -7.92
N VAL A 73 2.90 -1.96 -7.87
CA VAL A 73 1.90 -2.92 -7.38
C VAL A 73 1.19 -3.66 -8.50
N GLY A 74 1.47 -3.29 -9.75
CA GLY A 74 0.81 -3.91 -10.88
C GLY A 74 -0.39 -3.11 -11.35
N ALA A 75 -0.72 -3.26 -12.63
CA ALA A 75 -1.77 -2.45 -13.24
C ALA A 75 -3.13 -2.73 -12.63
N GLU A 76 -3.41 -4.00 -12.32
CA GLU A 76 -4.71 -4.36 -11.79
C GLU A 76 -4.97 -3.72 -10.42
N ALA A 77 -3.99 -3.81 -9.53
CA ALA A 77 -4.14 -3.21 -8.21
C ALA A 77 -4.21 -1.70 -8.31
N ARG A 78 -3.43 -1.12 -9.21
CA ARG A 78 -3.43 0.33 -9.38
C ARG A 78 -4.79 0.82 -9.85
N LEU A 79 -5.42 0.09 -10.78
CA LEU A 79 -6.74 0.47 -11.26
C LEU A 79 -7.80 0.35 -10.17
N LYS A 80 -7.73 -0.71 -9.38
CA LYS A 80 -8.67 -0.87 -8.28
C LYS A 80 -8.54 0.25 -7.27
N LEU A 81 -7.32 0.64 -6.96
CA LEU A 81 -7.10 1.74 -6.03
C LEU A 81 -7.61 3.06 -6.60
N LYS A 82 -7.39 3.27 -7.88
CA LYS A 82 -7.87 4.48 -8.52
C LYS A 82 -9.39 4.56 -8.50
N ASP A 83 -10.06 3.46 -8.83
CA ASP A 83 -11.51 3.42 -8.80
C ASP A 83 -12.05 3.69 -7.40
N TRP A 84 -11.41 3.10 -6.41
CA TRP A 84 -11.83 3.30 -5.03
C TRP A 84 -11.64 4.75 -4.63
N ALA A 85 -10.50 5.34 -4.98
CA ALA A 85 -10.23 6.73 -4.65
C ALA A 85 -11.25 7.66 -5.28
N GLU A 86 -11.60 7.41 -6.54
CA GLU A 86 -12.60 8.22 -7.20
C GLU A 86 -13.96 8.09 -6.54
N ALA A 87 -14.33 6.89 -6.13
CA ALA A 87 -15.60 6.67 -5.47
C ALA A 87 -15.68 7.41 -4.14
N GLU A 88 -14.56 7.52 -3.44
CA GLU A 88 -14.51 8.20 -2.15
C GLU A 88 -14.19 9.68 -2.26
N GLY A 89 -13.79 10.14 -3.42
CA GLY A 89 -13.43 11.55 -3.60
C GLY A 89 -12.12 11.92 -2.93
N VAL A 90 -11.19 10.98 -2.83
CA VAL A 90 -9.90 11.21 -2.17
C VAL A 90 -8.78 10.77 -3.09
N SER A 91 -7.54 10.99 -2.66
CA SER A 91 -6.39 10.55 -3.44
C SER A 91 -6.14 9.06 -3.24
N VAL A 92 -5.42 8.46 -4.20
CA VAL A 92 -5.00 7.07 -4.06
C VAL A 92 -4.14 6.92 -2.81
N ASN A 93 -3.29 7.91 -2.54
CA ASN A 93 -2.46 7.85 -1.34
C ASN A 93 -3.31 7.72 -0.09
N ALA A 94 -4.41 8.47 -0.01
CA ALA A 94 -5.30 8.39 1.15
C ALA A 94 -5.91 7.01 1.30
N ILE A 95 -6.27 6.38 0.18
CA ILE A 95 -6.80 5.02 0.23
C ILE A 95 -5.76 4.06 0.78
N VAL A 96 -4.54 4.10 0.24
CA VAL A 96 -3.50 3.18 0.67
C VAL A 96 -3.17 3.38 2.14
N VAL A 97 -3.05 4.63 2.58
CA VAL A 97 -2.78 4.92 3.98
C VAL A 97 -3.89 4.35 4.86
N SER A 98 -5.15 4.54 4.45
CA SER A 98 -6.28 4.06 5.23
C SER A 98 -6.29 2.53 5.33
N VAL A 99 -5.99 1.86 4.22
CA VAL A 99 -5.92 0.40 4.21
C VAL A 99 -4.81 -0.09 5.12
N LEU A 100 -3.65 0.54 5.03
CA LEU A 100 -2.52 0.12 5.85
C LEU A 100 -2.78 0.36 7.33
N GLU A 101 -3.45 1.45 7.68
CA GLU A 101 -3.77 1.71 9.07
C GLU A 101 -4.67 0.61 9.63
N GLU A 102 -5.69 0.24 8.86
CA GLU A 102 -6.57 -0.84 9.30
C GLU A 102 -5.81 -2.17 9.37
N PHE A 103 -4.97 -2.42 8.37
CA PHE A 103 -4.20 -3.65 8.33
C PHE A 103 -3.27 -3.79 9.52
N PHE A 104 -2.53 -2.73 9.84
CA PHE A 104 -1.59 -2.81 10.96
C PHE A 104 -2.30 -2.87 12.29
N LYS A 105 -3.49 -2.30 12.38
CA LYS A 105 -4.30 -2.45 13.58
C LYS A 105 -4.63 -3.93 13.81
N ARG A 106 -4.99 -4.64 12.74
CA ARG A 106 -5.27 -6.07 12.83
C ARG A 106 -4.03 -6.87 13.10
N LEU A 107 -2.93 -6.46 12.52
CA LEU A 107 -1.66 -7.17 12.66
C LEU A 107 -1.21 -7.20 14.12
N LYS A 108 -1.45 -6.13 14.84
CA LYS A 108 -1.07 -6.07 16.25
C LYS A 108 -1.82 -7.10 17.08
N LYS A 109 -3.01 -7.50 16.63
CA LYS A 109 -3.86 -8.41 17.38
C LYS A 109 -3.78 -9.85 16.89
N SER A 110 -3.04 -10.12 15.82
CA SER A 110 -3.03 -11.45 15.24
C SER A 110 -1.62 -11.89 14.90
N LYS A 111 -1.11 -12.81 15.70
CA LYS A 111 0.18 -13.42 15.42
C LYS A 111 0.15 -14.19 14.11
N ALA A 112 -0.97 -14.87 13.86
CA ALA A 112 -1.10 -15.67 12.65
C ALA A 112 -1.03 -14.79 11.41
N LEU A 113 -1.69 -13.62 11.45
CA LEU A 113 -1.65 -12.72 10.32
C LEU A 113 -0.24 -12.20 10.08
N ARG A 114 0.48 -11.90 11.17
CA ARG A 114 1.85 -11.43 11.04
C ARG A 114 2.74 -12.48 10.42
N GLU A 115 2.56 -13.72 10.80
CA GLU A 115 3.36 -14.80 10.22
C GLU A 115 3.03 -15.00 8.75
N GLU A 116 1.76 -14.89 8.40
CA GLU A 116 1.37 -14.98 6.99
C GLU A 116 2.03 -13.87 6.18
N LEU A 117 2.06 -12.66 6.73
CA LEU A 117 2.70 -11.55 6.04
C LEU A 117 4.18 -11.83 5.82
N ARG A 118 4.86 -12.33 6.83
CA ARG A 118 6.29 -12.60 6.72
C ARG A 118 6.58 -13.68 5.71
N LEU A 119 5.73 -14.70 5.65
CA LEU A 119 5.88 -15.73 4.64
C LEU A 119 5.65 -15.19 3.25
N GLU A 120 4.66 -14.32 3.11
CA GLU A 120 4.36 -13.73 1.82
C GLU A 120 5.51 -12.86 1.33
N ILE A 121 6.09 -12.07 2.20
CA ILE A 121 7.22 -11.23 1.83
C ILE A 121 8.39 -12.08 1.39
N ARG A 122 8.66 -13.14 2.13
CA ARG A 122 9.76 -14.02 1.80
C ARG A 122 9.56 -14.70 0.45
N ALA A 123 8.32 -15.16 0.22
CA ALA A 123 8.00 -15.81 -1.04
C ALA A 123 8.12 -14.85 -2.20
N HIS A 124 7.68 -13.61 -1.98
CA HIS A 124 7.72 -12.63 -3.06
C HIS A 124 9.15 -12.29 -3.48
N ARG A 125 10.06 -12.29 -2.53
CA ARG A 125 11.46 -11.99 -2.86
C ARG A 125 12.08 -13.05 -3.74
N GLY A 126 11.37 -14.15 -3.96
CA GLY A 126 11.97 -15.26 -4.66
C GLY A 126 13.09 -15.86 -3.83
N PHE A 127 13.03 -15.61 -2.54
CA PHE A 127 14.06 -16.06 -1.65
C PHE A 127 14.08 -17.58 -1.61
N MET A 128 15.18 -18.13 -2.00
CA MET A 128 15.34 -19.55 -1.95
C MET A 128 16.22 -19.88 -0.78
N PRO A 129 15.71 -20.62 0.17
CA PRO A 129 16.56 -21.06 1.26
C PRO A 129 17.54 -22.04 0.69
N SER A 130 18.55 -21.60 0.30
CA SER A 130 19.53 -22.49 -0.29
C SER A 130 20.40 -23.07 0.80
#